data_8f8b763eda0333691ba5fb0c46fdbe04
#
_entry.id   8f8b763eda0333691ba5fb0c46fdbe04
#
_cell.length_a   1.000
_cell.length_b   1.000
_cell.length_c   1.000
_cell.angle_alpha   90.00
_cell.angle_beta   90.00
_cell.angle_gamma   90.00
#
_symmetry.space_group_name_H-M   'P 1'
#
loop_
_entity.id
_entity.type
_entity.pdbx_description
1 polymer ?
#
loop_
_entity_poly.entity_id
_entity_poly.type
_entity_poly.pdbx_seq_one_letter_code
_entity_poly.pdbx_strand_id
1 'polypeptide(L)'
;MARVSYTVSTERDPKVVWDALTEFGPRRAELWPDLSPSFKVLERGDNWAVVREGTDSLGIYAVERYEWHEPVITATVQESNAAQPGGTWRMEVLPGPAGGSVVKVAMDRRAKGFVGHLIHGLFQVTNGRFLASRTQRMLSNIRGDRKSVV
;
A
#
# COMPACT_ATOMS: atom_id res chain seq x y z
N MET A 1 -3.71 -3.09 19.07
CA MET A 1 -3.17 -2.13 18.07
C MET A 1 -2.06 -2.79 17.28
N ALA A 2 -2.10 -2.66 15.98
CA ALA A 2 -1.03 -3.19 15.14
C ALA A 2 -0.16 -2.03 14.66
N ARG A 3 1.11 -2.10 15.03
CA ARG A 3 2.11 -1.11 14.63
C ARG A 3 3.26 -1.87 13.99
N VAL A 4 3.44 -1.68 12.69
CA VAL A 4 4.42 -2.41 11.91
C VAL A 4 5.19 -1.42 11.05
N SER A 5 6.50 -1.61 10.95
CA SER A 5 7.30 -0.81 10.02
C SER A 5 8.32 -1.72 9.35
N TYR A 6 8.63 -1.42 8.10
CA TYR A 6 9.61 -2.18 7.34
C TYR A 6 10.12 -1.35 6.18
N THR A 7 11.18 -1.81 5.55
CA THR A 7 11.72 -1.21 4.33
C THR A 7 11.84 -2.26 3.26
N VAL A 8 11.60 -1.84 2.02
CA VAL A 8 11.88 -2.67 0.86
C VAL A 8 12.70 -1.88 -0.13
N SER A 9 13.59 -2.56 -0.83
CA SER A 9 14.47 -1.95 -1.81
C SER A 9 14.12 -2.43 -3.20
N THR A 10 14.36 -1.59 -4.20
CA THR A 10 14.14 -1.95 -5.59
C THR A 10 15.19 -1.25 -6.44
N GLU A 11 15.47 -1.82 -7.59
CA GLU A 11 16.37 -1.20 -8.56
C GLU A 11 15.68 -0.10 -9.35
N ARG A 12 14.36 0.06 -9.19
CA ARG A 12 13.59 1.06 -9.91
C ARG A 12 13.94 2.45 -9.42
N ASP A 13 13.95 3.39 -10.35
CA ASP A 13 14.18 4.81 -10.07
C ASP A 13 13.08 5.34 -9.13
N PRO A 14 13.41 6.24 -8.19
CA PRO A 14 12.40 6.78 -7.26
C PRO A 14 11.19 7.41 -7.95
N LYS A 15 11.39 8.08 -9.07
CA LYS A 15 10.28 8.68 -9.80
C LYS A 15 9.33 7.62 -10.35
N VAL A 16 9.89 6.53 -10.85
CA VAL A 16 9.08 5.42 -11.37
C VAL A 16 8.29 4.77 -10.25
N VAL A 17 8.93 4.59 -9.09
CA VAL A 17 8.25 4.02 -7.91
C VAL A 17 7.14 4.96 -7.45
N TRP A 18 7.44 6.26 -7.37
CA TRP A 18 6.46 7.25 -6.92
C TRP A 18 5.24 7.26 -7.84
N ASP A 19 5.47 7.27 -9.15
CA ASP A 19 4.37 7.28 -10.11
C ASP A 19 3.50 6.04 -9.97
N ALA A 20 4.11 4.88 -9.69
CA ALA A 20 3.36 3.65 -9.50
C ALA A 20 2.52 3.69 -8.21
N LEU A 21 3.08 4.20 -7.12
CA LEU A 21 2.36 4.26 -5.84
C LEU A 21 1.19 5.24 -5.87
N THR A 22 1.28 6.27 -6.70
CA THR A 22 0.22 7.26 -6.81
C THR A 22 -0.71 6.99 -7.99
N GLU A 23 -0.61 5.79 -8.58
CA GLU A 23 -1.49 5.37 -9.66
C GLU A 23 -2.81 4.88 -9.08
N PHE A 24 -3.89 5.60 -9.33
CA PHE A 24 -5.22 5.23 -8.86
C PHE A 24 -6.20 4.99 -10.02
N GLY A 25 -5.67 4.84 -11.23
CA GLY A 25 -6.45 4.47 -12.40
C GLY A 25 -6.48 2.96 -12.62
N PRO A 26 -6.87 2.53 -13.82
CA PRO A 26 -7.01 1.10 -14.12
C PRO A 26 -5.74 0.28 -13.93
N ARG A 27 -4.57 0.90 -14.04
CA ARG A 27 -3.30 0.19 -13.92
C ARG A 27 -2.99 -0.25 -12.50
N ARG A 28 -3.72 0.27 -11.51
CA ARG A 28 -3.46 -0.11 -10.11
C ARG A 28 -3.63 -1.62 -9.90
N ALA A 29 -4.61 -2.23 -10.55
CA ALA A 29 -4.84 -3.67 -10.43
C ALA A 29 -3.70 -4.50 -11.03
N GLU A 30 -2.96 -3.92 -11.97
CA GLU A 30 -1.79 -4.60 -12.53
C GLU A 30 -0.61 -4.57 -11.58
N LEU A 31 -0.53 -3.54 -10.74
CA LEU A 31 0.56 -3.37 -9.79
C LEU A 31 0.34 -4.20 -8.53
N TRP A 32 -0.88 -4.18 -8.02
CA TRP A 32 -1.23 -4.89 -6.79
C TRP A 32 -2.02 -6.15 -7.16
N PRO A 33 -1.34 -7.29 -7.34
CA PRO A 33 -2.02 -8.48 -7.89
C PRO A 33 -3.09 -9.06 -6.98
N ASP A 34 -3.05 -8.76 -5.69
CA ASP A 34 -4.05 -9.22 -4.74
C ASP A 34 -5.14 -8.16 -4.50
N LEU A 35 -5.21 -7.15 -5.37
CA LEU A 35 -6.25 -6.16 -5.25
C LEU A 35 -7.60 -6.80 -5.55
N SER A 36 -8.55 -6.56 -4.64
CA SER A 36 -9.88 -7.16 -4.75
C SER A 36 -10.63 -6.66 -5.99
N PRO A 37 -11.43 -7.51 -6.64
CA PRO A 37 -12.31 -7.05 -7.72
C PRO A 37 -13.28 -5.96 -7.29
N SER A 38 -13.55 -5.84 -5.99
CA SER A 38 -14.42 -4.79 -5.47
C SER A 38 -13.69 -3.48 -5.23
N PHE A 39 -12.40 -3.40 -5.57
CA PHE A 39 -11.66 -2.15 -5.46
C PHE A 39 -12.34 -1.06 -6.29
N LYS A 40 -12.47 0.11 -5.70
CA LYS A 40 -13.14 1.22 -6.37
C LYS A 40 -12.57 2.54 -5.89
N VAL A 41 -12.27 3.43 -6.83
CA VAL A 41 -11.92 4.81 -6.50
C VAL A 41 -13.22 5.59 -6.38
N LEU A 42 -13.52 6.09 -5.19
CA LEU A 42 -14.77 6.79 -4.91
C LEU A 42 -14.68 8.26 -5.26
N GLU A 43 -13.53 8.88 -4.98
CA GLU A 43 -13.26 10.28 -5.29
C GLU A 43 -11.77 10.43 -5.51
N ARG A 44 -11.38 11.42 -6.28
CA ARG A 44 -9.96 11.70 -6.44
C ARG A 44 -9.72 13.16 -6.81
N GLY A 45 -8.56 13.66 -6.43
CA GLY A 45 -8.08 14.99 -6.76
C GLY A 45 -6.64 14.90 -7.24
N ASP A 46 -5.94 16.05 -7.24
CA ASP A 46 -4.58 16.09 -7.77
C ASP A 46 -3.58 15.32 -6.91
N ASN A 47 -3.77 15.33 -5.60
CA ASN A 47 -2.83 14.70 -4.66
C ASN A 47 -3.55 13.93 -3.58
N TRP A 48 -4.73 13.41 -3.88
CA TRP A 48 -5.49 12.59 -2.92
C TRP A 48 -6.48 11.70 -3.68
N ALA A 49 -6.87 10.62 -3.02
CA ALA A 49 -7.92 9.73 -3.53
C ALA A 49 -8.59 9.03 -2.37
N VAL A 50 -9.89 8.84 -2.47
CA VAL A 50 -10.64 8.02 -1.52
C VAL A 50 -11.03 6.75 -2.24
N VAL A 51 -10.64 5.61 -1.66
CA VAL A 51 -10.85 4.32 -2.30
C VAL A 51 -11.53 3.36 -1.35
N ARG A 52 -12.23 2.37 -1.92
CA ARG A 52 -12.71 1.22 -1.19
C ARG A 52 -11.90 0.02 -1.67
N GLU A 53 -11.26 -0.66 -0.73
CA GLU A 53 -10.49 -1.85 -1.07
C GLU A 53 -10.64 -2.88 0.05
N GLY A 54 -10.23 -4.10 -0.22
CA GLY A 54 -10.35 -5.15 0.77
C GLY A 54 -9.98 -6.51 0.23
N THR A 55 -10.36 -7.55 0.96
CA THR A 55 -10.15 -8.94 0.57
C THR A 55 -11.51 -9.62 0.54
N ASP A 56 -12.04 -9.82 -0.65
CA ASP A 56 -13.40 -10.35 -0.83
C ASP A 56 -13.57 -11.73 -0.21
N SER A 57 -12.55 -12.58 -0.31
CA SER A 57 -12.63 -13.95 0.22
C SER A 57 -12.81 -13.97 1.74
N LEU A 58 -12.41 -12.92 2.44
CA LEU A 58 -12.55 -12.81 3.89
C LEU A 58 -13.66 -11.85 4.29
N GLY A 59 -14.33 -11.22 3.32
CA GLY A 59 -15.36 -10.23 3.61
C GLY A 59 -14.84 -8.97 4.28
N ILE A 60 -13.57 -8.67 4.07
CA ILE A 60 -12.93 -7.50 4.67
C ILE A 60 -12.92 -6.35 3.68
N TYR A 61 -13.25 -5.16 4.17
CA TYR A 61 -13.13 -3.97 3.35
C TYR A 61 -12.66 -2.79 4.19
N ALA A 62 -12.14 -1.78 3.51
CA ALA A 62 -11.80 -0.50 4.11
C ALA A 62 -12.04 0.61 3.10
N VAL A 63 -12.55 1.73 3.57
CA VAL A 63 -12.57 2.98 2.81
C VAL A 63 -11.43 3.80 3.37
N GLU A 64 -10.50 4.18 2.51
CA GLU A 64 -9.28 4.87 2.92
C GLU A 64 -9.09 6.12 2.09
N ARG A 65 -8.62 7.15 2.74
CA ARG A 65 -8.23 8.38 2.05
C ARG A 65 -6.72 8.38 1.91
N TYR A 66 -6.24 8.35 0.68
CA TYR A 66 -4.83 8.52 0.37
C TYR A 66 -4.55 9.98 0.09
N GLU A 67 -3.47 10.48 0.67
CA GLU A 67 -2.99 11.83 0.43
C GLU A 67 -1.49 11.75 0.21
N TRP A 68 -0.98 12.50 -0.76
CA TRP A 68 0.44 12.43 -1.01
C TRP A 68 1.05 13.79 -1.30
N HIS A 69 2.28 13.88 -0.88
CA HIS A 69 3.12 15.03 -1.08
C HIS A 69 4.52 14.46 -1.16
N GLU A 70 5.08 14.40 -2.36
CA GLU A 70 6.34 13.69 -2.59
C GLU A 70 7.38 14.09 -1.56
N PRO A 71 8.05 13.15 -0.88
CA PRO A 71 8.14 11.72 -1.18
C PRO A 71 7.23 10.84 -0.31
N VAL A 72 6.18 11.36 0.29
CA VAL A 72 5.36 10.63 1.26
C VAL A 72 3.94 10.47 0.77
N ILE A 73 3.41 9.25 0.90
CA ILE A 73 1.99 8.96 0.69
C ILE A 73 1.44 8.35 1.98
N THR A 74 0.28 8.82 2.42
CA THR A 74 -0.37 8.35 3.64
C THR A 74 -1.81 7.96 3.33
N ALA A 75 -2.20 6.77 3.78
CA ALA A 75 -3.57 6.31 3.71
C ALA A 75 -4.15 6.32 5.12
N THR A 76 -5.32 6.89 5.27
CA THR A 76 -6.02 6.95 6.56
C THR A 76 -7.35 6.22 6.44
N VAL A 77 -7.61 5.30 7.36
CA VAL A 77 -8.87 4.55 7.38
C VAL A 77 -10.00 5.49 7.75
N GLN A 78 -11.01 5.56 6.89
CA GLN A 78 -12.24 6.30 7.18
C GLN A 78 -13.32 5.37 7.71
N GLU A 79 -13.38 4.16 7.13
CA GLU A 79 -14.38 3.18 7.50
C GLU A 79 -13.85 1.78 7.18
N SER A 80 -14.11 0.81 8.03
CA SER A 80 -13.68 -0.56 7.79
C SER A 80 -14.41 -1.49 8.74
N ASN A 81 -14.53 -2.76 8.36
CA ASN A 81 -15.00 -3.78 9.28
C ASN A 81 -13.85 -4.55 9.93
N ALA A 82 -12.61 -4.17 9.65
CA ALA A 82 -11.43 -4.85 10.22
C ALA A 82 -10.46 -3.90 10.91
N ALA A 83 -10.61 -2.58 10.72
CA ALA A 83 -9.73 -1.60 11.33
C ALA A 83 -10.55 -0.40 11.81
N GLN A 84 -10.12 0.18 12.93
CA GLN A 84 -10.78 1.37 13.46
C GLN A 84 -10.47 2.59 12.59
N PRO A 85 -11.41 3.55 12.49
CA PRO A 85 -11.13 4.80 11.78
C PRO A 85 -9.93 5.53 12.38
N GLY A 86 -9.18 6.21 11.53
CA GLY A 86 -8.02 6.99 11.95
C GLY A 86 -6.70 6.26 11.85
N GLY A 87 -6.73 4.94 11.64
CA GLY A 87 -5.49 4.20 11.45
C GLY A 87 -4.81 4.59 10.14
N THR A 88 -3.48 4.49 10.11
CA THR A 88 -2.69 5.00 8.99
C THR A 88 -1.77 3.95 8.40
N TRP A 89 -1.46 4.16 7.13
CA TRP A 89 -0.44 3.43 6.39
C TRP A 89 0.36 4.50 5.66
N ARG A 90 1.65 4.58 5.96
CA ARG A 90 2.51 5.62 5.41
C ARG A 90 3.64 4.99 4.62
N MET A 91 3.90 5.50 3.42
CA MET A 91 5.02 5.07 2.60
C MET A 91 5.86 6.29 2.23
N GLU A 92 7.17 6.12 2.30
CA GLU A 92 8.12 7.16 1.92
C GLU A 92 9.09 6.58 0.90
N VAL A 93 9.23 7.24 -0.24
CA VAL A 93 10.10 6.79 -1.33
C VAL A 93 11.39 7.59 -1.28
N LEU A 94 12.50 6.91 -1.05
CA LEU A 94 13.81 7.54 -0.92
C LEU A 94 14.77 6.99 -1.97
N PRO A 95 15.77 7.78 -2.36
CA PRO A 95 16.81 7.27 -3.25
C PRO A 95 17.57 6.13 -2.58
N GLY A 96 17.88 5.11 -3.36
CA GLY A 96 18.67 3.98 -2.92
C GLY A 96 19.98 3.89 -3.69
N PRO A 97 20.76 2.84 -3.43
CA PRO A 97 22.03 2.64 -4.13
C PRO A 97 21.82 2.46 -5.63
N ALA A 98 22.81 2.88 -6.40
CA ALA A 98 22.87 2.62 -7.85
C ALA A 98 21.63 3.12 -8.61
N GLY A 99 21.03 4.22 -8.16
CA GLY A 99 19.87 4.79 -8.84
C GLY A 99 18.57 4.10 -8.52
N GLY A 100 18.57 3.15 -7.60
CA GLY A 100 17.34 2.49 -7.15
C GLY A 100 16.62 3.27 -6.08
N SER A 101 15.70 2.61 -5.40
CA SER A 101 14.85 3.23 -4.38
C SER A 101 14.77 2.38 -3.13
N VAL A 102 14.54 3.05 -2.02
CA VAL A 102 14.18 2.42 -0.75
C VAL A 102 12.79 2.96 -0.38
N VAL A 103 11.85 2.04 -0.13
CA VAL A 103 10.51 2.41 0.29
C VAL A 103 10.38 2.06 1.77
N LYS A 104 10.16 3.09 2.60
CA LYS A 104 9.94 2.91 4.03
C LYS A 104 8.44 2.91 4.27
N VAL A 105 7.97 1.87 4.95
CA VAL A 105 6.54 1.70 5.18
C VAL A 105 6.29 1.62 6.67
N ALA A 106 5.28 2.33 7.14
CA ALA A 106 4.86 2.28 8.53
C ALA A 106 3.33 2.17 8.58
N MET A 107 2.85 1.22 9.36
CA MET A 107 1.42 1.02 9.55
C MET A 107 1.12 1.17 11.04
N ASP A 108 0.07 1.92 11.35
CA ASP A 108 -0.39 2.11 12.72
C ASP A 108 -1.91 2.03 12.71
N ARG A 109 -2.44 0.87 13.01
CA ARG A 109 -3.88 0.61 12.95
C ARG A 109 -4.36 -0.12 14.17
N ARG A 110 -5.62 0.13 14.54
CA ARG A 110 -6.29 -0.62 15.60
C ARG A 110 -7.26 -1.60 14.95
N ALA A 111 -7.23 -2.82 15.42
CA ALA A 111 -8.11 -3.87 14.93
C ALA A 111 -9.57 -3.59 15.31
N LYS A 112 -10.48 -4.09 14.48
CA LYS A 112 -11.91 -4.01 14.70
C LYS A 112 -12.51 -5.36 14.33
N GLY A 113 -13.29 -5.96 15.23
CA GLY A 113 -13.91 -7.24 14.98
C GLY A 113 -12.94 -8.41 15.09
N PHE A 114 -13.51 -9.63 15.05
CA PHE A 114 -12.72 -10.84 15.23
C PHE A 114 -11.69 -11.04 14.11
N VAL A 115 -12.14 -10.91 12.87
CA VAL A 115 -11.26 -11.12 11.72
C VAL A 115 -10.17 -10.05 11.69
N GLY A 116 -10.53 -8.80 12.04
CA GLY A 116 -9.54 -7.73 12.11
C GLY A 116 -8.47 -8.02 13.14
N HIS A 117 -8.83 -8.54 14.30
CA HIS A 117 -7.84 -8.89 15.32
C HIS A 117 -6.92 -10.02 14.85
N LEU A 118 -7.46 -11.01 14.15
CA LEU A 118 -6.64 -12.10 13.62
C LEU A 118 -5.62 -11.58 12.60
N ILE A 119 -6.05 -10.72 11.72
CA ILE A 119 -5.18 -10.22 10.66
C ILE A 119 -4.09 -9.30 11.23
N HIS A 120 -4.47 -8.41 12.15
CA HIS A 120 -3.49 -7.53 12.77
C HIS A 120 -2.52 -8.32 13.63
N GLY A 121 -3.00 -9.40 14.25
CA GLY A 121 -2.12 -10.32 14.99
C GLY A 121 -1.09 -10.95 14.07
N LEU A 122 -1.50 -11.36 12.86
CA LEU A 122 -0.58 -11.92 11.90
C LEU A 122 0.49 -10.90 11.49
N PHE A 123 0.10 -9.64 11.26
CA PHE A 123 1.06 -8.59 10.94
C PHE A 123 2.08 -8.41 12.05
N GLN A 124 1.63 -8.43 13.30
CA GLN A 124 2.54 -8.28 14.44
C GLN A 124 3.47 -9.47 14.59
N VAL A 125 2.94 -10.69 14.47
CA VAL A 125 3.73 -11.91 14.65
C VAL A 125 4.81 -12.02 13.59
N THR A 126 4.50 -11.67 12.35
CA THR A 126 5.48 -11.76 11.26
C THR A 126 6.41 -10.54 11.21
N ASN A 127 6.20 -9.57 12.10
CA ASN A 127 6.99 -8.34 12.16
C ASN A 127 7.03 -7.64 10.80
N GLY A 128 5.89 -7.63 10.11
CA GLY A 128 5.78 -6.95 8.83
C GLY A 128 6.27 -7.73 7.62
N ARG A 129 6.82 -8.93 7.81
CA ARG A 129 7.35 -9.69 6.67
C ARG A 129 6.29 -10.02 5.63
N PHE A 130 5.09 -10.32 6.09
CA PHE A 130 3.98 -10.59 5.17
C PHE A 130 3.70 -9.37 4.29
N LEU A 131 3.62 -8.19 4.90
CA LEU A 131 3.35 -6.95 4.18
C LEU A 131 4.54 -6.54 3.32
N ALA A 132 5.76 -6.76 3.81
CA ALA A 132 6.96 -6.45 3.05
C ALA A 132 7.02 -7.28 1.77
N SER A 133 6.68 -8.57 1.87
CA SER A 133 6.64 -9.45 0.70
C SER A 133 5.62 -8.97 -0.32
N ARG A 134 4.46 -8.53 0.14
CA ARG A 134 3.41 -7.99 -0.73
C ARG A 134 3.88 -6.72 -1.44
N THR A 135 4.53 -5.83 -0.70
CA THR A 135 5.05 -4.59 -1.27
C THR A 135 6.16 -4.89 -2.28
N GLN A 136 7.05 -5.84 -1.96
CA GLN A 136 8.12 -6.22 -2.86
C GLN A 136 7.56 -6.76 -4.17
N ARG A 137 6.49 -7.54 -4.09
CA ARG A 137 5.83 -8.09 -5.27
C ARG A 137 5.23 -6.98 -6.13
N MET A 138 4.62 -5.97 -5.49
CA MET A 138 4.10 -4.84 -6.22
C MET A 138 5.20 -4.10 -6.96
N LEU A 139 6.33 -3.86 -6.29
CA LEU A 139 7.45 -3.16 -6.92
C LEU A 139 7.99 -3.93 -8.13
N SER A 140 7.99 -5.26 -8.07
CA SER A 140 8.46 -6.06 -9.18
C SER A 140 7.51 -6.03 -10.38
N ASN A 141 6.28 -5.57 -10.20
CA ASN A 141 5.30 -5.46 -11.28
C ASN A 141 5.35 -4.13 -12.01
N ILE A 142 6.23 -3.23 -11.58
CA ILE A 142 6.36 -1.93 -12.26
C ILE A 142 7.00 -2.16 -13.61
N ARG A 143 6.33 -1.69 -14.67
CA ARG A 143 6.78 -1.97 -16.02
C ARG A 143 7.60 -0.90 -16.69
N GLY A 144 7.54 0.29 -16.16
CA GLY A 144 8.09 1.45 -16.85
C GLY A 144 9.51 1.33 -17.29
N ASP A 145 10.33 0.58 -16.59
CA ASP A 145 11.73 0.50 -16.91
C ASP A 145 12.13 -0.79 -17.54
N ARG A 146 11.19 -1.62 -17.87
CA ARG A 146 11.54 -2.79 -18.48
C ARG A 146 11.94 -2.61 -19.84
N LYS A 147 11.78 -2.03 -20.23
CA LYS A 147 12.14 -2.07 -21.44
C LYS A 147 13.23 -2.03 -21.85
N SER A 148 13.36 -1.80 -21.30
CA SER A 148 14.51 -1.82 -21.66
C SER A 148 14.86 -3.01 -22.25
N VAL A 149 14.30 -3.60 -22.35
CA VAL A 149 14.56 -4.63 -22.78
C VAL A 149 14.60 -4.81 -23.99
N VAL A 150 14.74 -4.66 -24.40
CA VAL A 150 14.88 -4.89 -25.45
C VAL A 150 15.41 -4.73 -26.07
#